data_5fac6a738d61574aba5818efa6f69eec
#
_entry.id   5fac6a738d61574aba5818efa6f69eec
#
_cell.length_a   1.000
_cell.length_b   1.000
_cell.length_c   1.000
_cell.angle_alpha   90.00
_cell.angle_beta   90.00
_cell.angle_gamma   90.00
#
_symmetry.space_group_name_H-M   'P 1'
#
loop_
_entity.id
_entity.type
_entity.pdbx_description
1 polymer ?
#
loop_
_entity_poly.entity_id
_entity_poly.type
_entity_poly.pdbx_seq_one_letter_code
_entity_poly.pdbx_strand_id
1 'polypeptide(L)'
;GVLDFPIINYFKSFFIKNTKRKSKENIAKHYDLGNEFFSLWLDKTLTYSSAIFEDKQNDLENAQLNKYKKLSNLVKPKSGDKILEIGCGWGGFGEFIGKNYDVKLDCITISKKQYEFAKNRIYKNGLNEKVKIKMLDYRDVNTKYNSIASIEMIEAVGQNYLPGYFKKIKDSLHQNLSLIHI
;
A
#
# COMPACT_ATOMS: atom_id res chain seq x y z
N GLY A 1 -10.75 3.49 37.07
CA GLY A 1 -11.37 3.20 35.81
C GLY A 1 -11.72 4.49 35.11
N VAL A 2 -10.90 4.90 34.14
CA VAL A 2 -11.23 6.03 33.26
C VAL A 2 -12.27 5.49 32.29
N LEU A 3 -13.51 6.01 32.37
CA LEU A 3 -14.56 5.72 31.40
C LEU A 3 -14.15 6.34 30.06
N ASP A 4 -13.62 5.54 29.16
CA ASP A 4 -13.43 5.90 27.75
C ASP A 4 -14.83 5.99 27.11
N PHE A 5 -15.37 7.19 27.05
CA PHE A 5 -16.62 7.44 26.34
C PHE A 5 -16.36 7.34 24.83
N PRO A 6 -16.99 6.40 24.11
CA PRO A 6 -16.81 6.23 22.66
C PRO A 6 -17.12 7.51 21.87
N ILE A 7 -17.95 8.38 22.40
CA ILE A 7 -18.29 9.69 21.84
C ILE A 7 -17.07 10.63 21.78
N ILE A 8 -16.21 10.63 22.82
CA ILE A 8 -15.02 11.50 22.87
C ILE A 8 -13.99 11.03 21.82
N ASN A 9 -13.86 9.73 21.61
CA ASN A 9 -12.98 9.19 20.57
C ASN A 9 -13.52 9.46 19.17
N TYR A 10 -14.83 9.43 18.97
CA TYR A 10 -15.49 9.82 17.73
C TYR A 10 -15.23 11.31 17.41
N PHE A 11 -15.36 12.21 18.35
CA PHE A 11 -15.04 13.63 18.16
C PHE A 11 -13.54 13.86 17.94
N LYS A 12 -12.65 13.13 18.61
CA LYS A 12 -11.20 13.24 18.38
C LYS A 12 -10.81 12.82 16.95
N SER A 13 -11.47 11.81 16.36
CA SER A 13 -11.21 11.38 14.98
C SER A 13 -11.58 12.47 13.96
N PHE A 14 -12.61 13.27 14.21
CA PHE A 14 -13.00 14.41 13.37
C PHE A 14 -11.94 15.53 13.35
N PHE A 15 -11.15 15.68 14.41
CA PHE A 15 -10.11 16.71 14.53
C PHE A 15 -8.72 16.26 14.11
N ILE A 16 -8.51 15.01 13.74
CA ILE A 16 -7.23 14.54 13.20
C ILE A 16 -7.06 15.12 11.80
N LYS A 17 -6.41 16.28 11.72
CA LYS A 17 -6.03 16.88 10.43
C LYS A 17 -4.95 16.02 9.78
N ASN A 18 -5.32 15.26 8.78
CA ASN A 18 -4.37 14.44 8.01
C ASN A 18 -3.72 15.25 6.87
N THR A 19 -3.12 16.40 7.24
CA THR A 19 -2.32 17.19 6.31
C THR A 19 -1.08 16.40 5.87
N LYS A 20 -0.45 16.75 4.75
CA LYS A 20 0.78 16.11 4.27
C LYS A 20 1.86 15.98 5.35
N ARG A 21 2.07 17.03 6.16
CA ARG A 21 3.04 17.01 7.26
C ARG A 21 2.63 16.02 8.34
N LYS A 22 1.39 16.09 8.82
CA LYS A 22 0.90 15.20 9.88
C LYS A 22 0.81 13.74 9.43
N SER A 23 0.46 13.47 8.17
CA SER A 23 0.48 12.11 7.62
C SER A 23 1.88 11.49 7.72
N LYS A 24 2.93 12.25 7.35
CA LYS A 24 4.32 11.79 7.49
C LYS A 24 4.72 11.54 8.94
N GLU A 25 4.36 12.45 9.84
CA GLU A 25 4.64 12.32 11.28
C GLU A 25 3.91 11.11 11.89
N ASN A 26 2.63 10.92 11.57
CA ASN A 26 1.83 9.80 12.07
C ASN A 26 2.35 8.45 11.57
N ILE A 27 2.68 8.37 10.28
CA ILE A 27 3.25 7.15 9.69
C ILE A 27 4.64 6.89 10.25
N ALA A 28 5.50 7.90 10.40
CA ALA A 28 6.80 7.71 11.04
C ALA A 28 6.64 7.11 12.43
N LYS A 29 5.79 7.68 13.29
CA LYS A 29 5.54 7.15 14.65
C LYS A 29 5.01 5.72 14.65
N HIS A 30 4.11 5.38 13.72
CA HIS A 30 3.54 4.03 13.64
C HIS A 30 4.59 2.98 13.25
N TYR A 31 5.53 3.33 12.38
CA TYR A 31 6.59 2.44 11.91
C TYR A 31 7.94 2.63 12.62
N ASP A 32 8.03 3.51 13.62
CA ASP A 32 9.25 3.77 14.41
C ASP A 32 9.71 2.56 15.25
N LEU A 33 8.82 1.59 15.51
CA LEU A 33 9.19 0.30 16.09
C LEU A 33 10.25 -0.45 15.26
N GLY A 34 10.40 -0.09 13.98
CA GLY A 34 11.46 -0.60 13.10
C GLY A 34 11.12 -1.90 12.39
N ASN A 35 11.85 -2.17 11.32
CA ASN A 35 11.66 -3.37 10.49
C ASN A 35 11.88 -4.67 11.27
N GLU A 36 12.81 -4.67 12.24
CA GLU A 36 13.10 -5.83 13.09
C GLU A 36 11.88 -6.26 13.91
N PHE A 37 11.16 -5.30 14.51
CA PHE A 37 9.93 -5.60 15.25
C PHE A 37 8.88 -6.26 14.38
N PHE A 38 8.63 -5.71 13.19
CA PHE A 38 7.61 -6.26 12.28
C PHE A 38 8.02 -7.65 11.74
N SER A 39 9.32 -7.90 11.55
CA SER A 39 9.82 -9.20 11.08
C SER A 39 9.66 -10.34 12.09
N LEU A 40 9.39 -10.05 13.37
CA LEU A 40 9.19 -11.07 14.41
C LEU A 40 7.85 -11.81 14.27
N TRP A 41 6.85 -11.19 13.66
CA TRP A 41 5.49 -11.73 13.63
C TRP A 41 4.79 -11.66 12.27
N LEU A 42 5.30 -10.86 11.34
CA LEU A 42 4.85 -10.90 9.95
C LEU A 42 5.52 -12.06 9.21
N ASP A 43 4.88 -12.49 8.12
CA ASP A 43 5.44 -13.46 7.19
C ASP A 43 6.64 -12.88 6.40
N LYS A 44 7.29 -13.69 5.58
CA LYS A 44 8.46 -13.26 4.79
C LYS A 44 8.16 -12.15 3.78
N THR A 45 6.89 -11.99 3.38
CA THR A 45 6.49 -10.87 2.51
C THR A 45 6.48 -9.55 3.25
N LEU A 46 6.53 -9.56 4.59
CA LEU A 46 6.35 -8.39 5.46
C LEU A 46 5.08 -7.61 5.11
N THR A 47 4.00 -8.31 4.89
CA THR A 47 2.72 -7.70 4.54
C THR A 47 1.94 -7.36 5.80
N TYR A 48 1.87 -6.08 6.13
CA TYR A 48 1.11 -5.57 7.27
C TYR A 48 -0.31 -5.19 6.85
N SER A 49 -1.07 -6.20 6.48
CA SER A 49 -2.49 -6.12 6.13
C SER A 49 -3.12 -7.50 6.19
N SER A 50 -4.44 -7.59 6.19
CA SER A 50 -5.19 -8.85 6.29
C SER A 50 -4.79 -9.83 5.19
N ALA A 51 -4.74 -11.11 5.51
CA ALA A 51 -4.45 -12.19 4.57
C ALA A 51 -5.74 -12.88 4.11
N ILE A 52 -5.68 -13.58 2.97
CA ILE A 52 -6.82 -14.38 2.46
C ILE A 52 -6.46 -15.85 2.55
N PHE A 53 -7.00 -16.52 3.56
CA PHE A 53 -6.89 -17.96 3.75
C PHE A 53 -7.95 -18.65 2.88
N GLU A 54 -7.50 -19.47 1.95
CA GLU A 54 -8.39 -20.29 1.09
C GLU A 54 -8.60 -21.67 1.70
N ASP A 55 -7.62 -22.15 2.48
CA ASP A 55 -7.62 -23.45 3.13
C ASP A 55 -7.15 -23.28 4.59
N LYS A 56 -7.64 -24.14 5.49
CA LYS A 56 -7.24 -24.16 6.91
C LYS A 56 -5.76 -24.56 7.11
N GLN A 57 -5.13 -25.16 6.12
CA GLN A 57 -3.73 -25.58 6.15
C GLN A 57 -2.77 -24.52 5.59
N ASN A 58 -3.25 -23.41 5.04
CA ASN A 58 -2.41 -22.34 4.57
C ASN A 58 -1.74 -21.62 5.73
N ASP A 59 -0.43 -21.44 5.64
CA ASP A 59 0.30 -20.53 6.50
C ASP A 59 0.05 -19.05 6.10
N LEU A 60 0.54 -18.12 6.91
CA LEU A 60 0.34 -16.69 6.69
C LEU A 60 0.98 -16.22 5.37
N GLU A 61 2.16 -16.75 5.01
CA GLU A 61 2.86 -16.39 3.77
C GLU A 61 2.00 -16.75 2.54
N ASN A 62 1.50 -17.99 2.48
CA ASN A 62 0.63 -18.43 1.41
C ASN A 62 -0.69 -17.65 1.36
N ALA A 63 -1.27 -17.32 2.52
CA ALA A 63 -2.48 -16.52 2.58
C ALA A 63 -2.25 -15.06 2.08
N GLN A 64 -1.08 -14.48 2.33
CA GLN A 64 -0.70 -13.19 1.76
C GLN A 64 -0.49 -13.27 0.24
N LEU A 65 0.17 -14.31 -0.25
CA LEU A 65 0.33 -14.55 -1.69
C LEU A 65 -1.01 -14.78 -2.39
N ASN A 66 -1.95 -15.47 -1.76
CA ASN A 66 -3.33 -15.64 -2.26
C ASN A 66 -4.03 -14.27 -2.41
N LYS A 67 -3.88 -13.38 -1.43
CA LYS A 67 -4.38 -12.01 -1.54
C LYS A 67 -3.79 -11.30 -2.76
N TYR A 68 -2.48 -11.36 -2.95
CA TYR A 68 -1.82 -10.73 -4.09
C TYR A 68 -2.30 -11.29 -5.42
N LYS A 69 -2.47 -12.61 -5.50
CA LYS A 69 -3.03 -13.27 -6.69
C LYS A 69 -4.45 -12.83 -6.99
N LYS A 70 -5.33 -12.76 -5.96
CA LYS A 70 -6.70 -12.27 -6.14
C LYS A 70 -6.73 -10.81 -6.58
N LEU A 71 -5.90 -9.96 -5.96
CA LEU A 71 -5.78 -8.56 -6.35
C LEU A 71 -5.29 -8.42 -7.80
N SER A 72 -4.29 -9.22 -8.21
CA SER A 72 -3.79 -9.22 -9.59
C SER A 72 -4.87 -9.66 -10.59
N ASN A 73 -5.69 -10.64 -10.24
CA ASN A 73 -6.81 -11.08 -11.08
C ASN A 73 -7.86 -9.99 -11.29
N LEU A 74 -8.02 -9.08 -10.31
CA LEU A 74 -8.89 -7.93 -10.43
C LEU A 74 -8.24 -6.80 -11.23
N VAL A 75 -6.96 -6.53 -11.01
CA VAL A 75 -6.17 -5.53 -11.77
C VAL A 75 -6.05 -5.93 -13.25
N LYS A 76 -5.96 -7.24 -13.52
CA LYS A 76 -5.78 -7.84 -14.86
C LYS A 76 -4.62 -7.18 -15.62
N PRO A 77 -3.38 -7.25 -15.10
CA PRO A 77 -2.23 -6.62 -15.72
C PRO A 77 -2.00 -7.17 -17.13
N LYS A 78 -1.80 -6.29 -18.10
CA LYS A 78 -1.39 -6.64 -19.46
C LYS A 78 0.07 -6.29 -19.66
N SER A 79 0.76 -7.02 -20.55
CA SER A 79 2.14 -6.69 -20.89
C SER A 79 2.25 -5.22 -21.34
N GLY A 80 3.24 -4.52 -20.79
CA GLY A 80 3.47 -3.11 -21.06
C GLY A 80 2.64 -2.13 -20.23
N ASP A 81 1.68 -2.60 -19.42
CA ASP A 81 0.89 -1.72 -18.56
C ASP A 81 1.78 -0.98 -17.56
N LYS A 82 1.36 0.24 -17.28
CA LYS A 82 1.91 1.05 -16.19
C LYS A 82 0.94 1.05 -15.02
N ILE A 83 1.39 0.52 -13.87
CA ILE A 83 0.57 0.33 -12.67
C ILE A 83 1.12 1.19 -11.54
N LEU A 84 0.24 1.68 -10.67
CA LEU A 84 0.59 2.35 -9.42
C LEU A 84 0.14 1.53 -8.23
N GLU A 85 1.03 1.34 -7.26
CA GLU A 85 0.68 0.88 -5.92
C GLU A 85 0.77 2.04 -4.93
N ILE A 86 -0.35 2.36 -4.27
CA ILE A 86 -0.41 3.42 -3.24
C ILE A 86 -0.29 2.77 -1.86
N GLY A 87 0.75 3.14 -1.10
CA GLY A 87 1.00 2.56 0.22
C GLY A 87 1.67 1.19 0.15
N CYS A 88 2.79 1.10 -0.55
CA CYS A 88 3.43 -0.19 -0.87
C CYS A 88 4.05 -0.93 0.34
N GLY A 89 4.03 -0.36 1.53
CA GLY A 89 4.65 -0.99 2.70
C GLY A 89 6.10 -1.38 2.44
N TRP A 90 6.47 -2.60 2.78
CA TRP A 90 7.81 -3.15 2.55
C TRP A 90 8.00 -3.78 1.15
N GLY A 91 7.07 -3.52 0.21
CA GLY A 91 7.21 -3.88 -1.20
C GLY A 91 6.83 -5.32 -1.55
N GLY A 92 6.05 -6.01 -0.70
CA GLY A 92 5.65 -7.40 -0.95
C GLY A 92 4.81 -7.57 -2.21
N PHE A 93 3.78 -6.73 -2.40
CA PHE A 93 2.96 -6.77 -3.62
C PHE A 93 3.77 -6.34 -4.85
N GLY A 94 4.62 -5.31 -4.71
CA GLY A 94 5.53 -4.88 -5.78
C GLY A 94 6.45 -6.00 -6.25
N GLU A 95 7.05 -6.77 -5.33
CA GLU A 95 7.86 -7.96 -5.64
C GLU A 95 7.03 -9.02 -6.37
N PHE A 96 5.82 -9.32 -5.86
CA PHE A 96 4.93 -10.30 -6.46
C PHE A 96 4.56 -9.94 -7.91
N ILE A 97 4.16 -8.70 -8.16
CA ILE A 97 3.83 -8.23 -9.52
C ILE A 97 5.05 -8.27 -10.44
N GLY A 98 6.19 -7.77 -9.98
CA GLY A 98 7.42 -7.75 -10.78
C GLY A 98 7.90 -9.13 -11.19
N LYS A 99 7.70 -10.16 -10.36
CA LYS A 99 8.05 -11.56 -10.66
C LYS A 99 7.09 -12.24 -11.64
N ASN A 100 5.80 -11.89 -11.57
CA ASN A 100 4.76 -12.66 -12.27
C ASN A 100 4.22 -11.98 -13.52
N TYR A 101 4.48 -10.68 -13.72
CA TYR A 101 3.89 -9.90 -14.82
C TYR A 101 4.95 -9.07 -15.55
N ASP A 102 4.72 -8.85 -16.84
CA ASP A 102 5.55 -7.96 -17.66
C ASP A 102 4.95 -6.56 -17.72
N VAL A 103 5.12 -5.81 -16.63
CA VAL A 103 4.54 -4.46 -16.43
C VAL A 103 5.59 -3.49 -15.87
N LYS A 104 5.28 -2.21 -15.93
CA LYS A 104 6.02 -1.16 -15.19
C LYS A 104 5.20 -0.78 -13.96
N LEU A 105 5.74 -0.98 -12.77
CA LEU A 105 5.06 -0.71 -11.51
C LEU A 105 5.77 0.40 -10.74
N ASP A 106 5.04 1.47 -10.46
CA ASP A 106 5.44 2.50 -9.51
C ASP A 106 4.82 2.18 -8.15
N CYS A 107 5.64 1.95 -7.14
CA CYS A 107 5.22 1.71 -5.75
C CYS A 107 5.54 2.94 -4.91
N ILE A 108 4.55 3.56 -4.26
CA ILE A 108 4.77 4.77 -3.48
C ILE A 108 4.54 4.55 -1.99
N THR A 109 5.37 5.19 -1.18
CA THR A 109 5.22 5.27 0.28
C THR A 109 5.71 6.62 0.78
N ILE A 110 5.23 7.05 1.96
CA ILE A 110 5.75 8.23 2.67
C ILE A 110 6.61 7.86 3.89
N SER A 111 6.78 6.57 4.17
CA SER A 111 7.68 6.06 5.21
C SER A 111 9.09 5.85 4.67
N LYS A 112 10.08 6.54 5.25
CA LYS A 112 11.48 6.38 4.85
C LYS A 112 11.99 4.96 5.09
N LYS A 113 11.64 4.33 6.24
CA LYS A 113 12.05 2.97 6.57
C LYS A 113 11.50 1.94 5.58
N GLN A 114 10.21 2.08 5.22
CA GLN A 114 9.59 1.21 4.21
C GLN A 114 10.22 1.41 2.83
N TYR A 115 10.44 2.66 2.43
CA TYR A 115 11.09 3.00 1.16
C TYR A 115 12.46 2.33 1.01
N GLU A 116 13.33 2.49 2.01
CA GLU A 116 14.69 1.94 1.99
C GLU A 116 14.65 0.40 1.91
N PHE A 117 13.79 -0.22 2.72
CA PHE A 117 13.62 -1.66 2.73
C PHE A 117 13.05 -2.18 1.39
N ALA A 118 11.95 -1.61 0.92
CA ALA A 118 11.31 -2.04 -0.33
C ALA A 118 12.26 -1.87 -1.53
N LYS A 119 13.00 -0.76 -1.59
CA LYS A 119 14.00 -0.52 -2.64
C LYS A 119 15.07 -1.59 -2.66
N ASN A 120 15.60 -1.95 -1.48
CA ASN A 120 16.60 -3.02 -1.36
C ASN A 120 16.01 -4.39 -1.74
N ARG A 121 14.77 -4.70 -1.32
CA ARG A 121 14.04 -5.92 -1.71
C ARG A 121 13.94 -6.05 -3.23
N ILE A 122 13.47 -5.01 -3.90
CA ILE A 122 13.32 -5.00 -5.36
C ILE A 122 14.66 -5.15 -6.07
N TYR A 123 15.69 -4.47 -5.59
CA TYR A 123 17.04 -4.58 -6.13
C TYR A 123 17.61 -6.01 -5.97
N LYS A 124 17.53 -6.60 -4.77
CA LYS A 124 18.02 -7.95 -4.50
C LYS A 124 17.34 -9.03 -5.33
N ASN A 125 16.10 -8.81 -5.73
CA ASN A 125 15.35 -9.72 -6.62
C ASN A 125 15.55 -9.43 -8.11
N GLY A 126 16.39 -8.46 -8.51
CA GLY A 126 16.64 -8.12 -9.91
C GLY A 126 15.45 -7.47 -10.62
N LEU A 127 14.52 -6.85 -9.87
CA LEU A 127 13.25 -6.33 -10.39
C LEU A 127 13.29 -4.81 -10.65
N ASN A 128 14.41 -4.14 -10.43
CA ASN A 128 14.55 -2.69 -10.50
C ASN A 128 14.27 -2.09 -11.88
N GLU A 129 14.28 -2.88 -12.95
CA GLU A 129 13.88 -2.41 -14.28
C GLU A 129 12.34 -2.37 -14.47
N LYS A 130 11.61 -3.19 -13.72
CA LYS A 130 10.15 -3.29 -13.79
C LYS A 130 9.45 -2.51 -12.66
N VAL A 131 10.01 -2.53 -11.45
CA VAL A 131 9.40 -1.98 -10.24
C VAL A 131 10.24 -0.82 -9.71
N LYS A 132 9.62 0.33 -9.57
CA LYS A 132 10.25 1.55 -9.02
C LYS A 132 9.62 1.90 -7.68
N ILE A 133 10.41 1.88 -6.62
CA ILE A 133 9.98 2.37 -5.31
C ILE A 133 10.22 3.88 -5.24
N LYS A 134 9.21 4.64 -4.83
CA LYS A 134 9.28 6.11 -4.77
C LYS A 134 8.83 6.62 -3.41
N MET A 135 9.60 7.57 -2.87
CA MET A 135 9.21 8.32 -1.68
C MET A 135 8.28 9.45 -2.11
N LEU A 136 6.98 9.16 -2.19
CA LEU A 136 6.00 10.07 -2.76
C LEU A 136 4.65 9.97 -2.02
N ASP A 137 4.05 11.13 -1.76
CA ASP A 137 2.67 11.21 -1.31
C ASP A 137 1.72 11.03 -2.51
N TYR A 138 0.65 10.24 -2.34
CA TYR A 138 -0.32 10.00 -3.42
C TYR A 138 -0.91 11.29 -3.99
N ARG A 139 -1.01 12.34 -3.17
CA ARG A 139 -1.50 13.68 -3.57
C ARG A 139 -0.60 14.36 -4.61
N ASP A 140 0.67 13.95 -4.71
CA ASP A 140 1.67 14.51 -5.61
C ASP A 140 1.88 13.66 -6.88
N VAL A 141 1.12 12.59 -7.05
CA VAL A 141 1.17 11.76 -8.27
C VAL A 141 0.69 12.58 -9.48
N ASN A 142 1.55 12.76 -10.47
CA ASN A 142 1.26 13.55 -11.68
C ASN A 142 1.31 12.71 -12.97
N THR A 143 1.42 11.39 -12.82
CA THR A 143 1.48 10.43 -13.93
C THR A 143 0.13 9.73 -14.07
N LYS A 144 -0.20 9.33 -15.29
CA LYS A 144 -1.34 8.45 -15.58
C LYS A 144 -0.92 6.99 -15.58
N TYR A 145 -1.83 6.13 -15.17
CA TYR A 145 -1.62 4.69 -15.02
C TYR A 145 -2.76 3.90 -15.66
N ASN A 146 -2.45 2.67 -16.08
CA ASN A 146 -3.44 1.72 -16.60
C ASN A 146 -4.29 1.15 -15.46
N SER A 147 -3.70 0.96 -14.28
CA SER A 147 -4.40 0.48 -13.09
C SER A 147 -3.77 1.07 -11.83
N ILE A 148 -4.55 1.16 -10.77
CA ILE A 148 -4.06 1.56 -9.45
C ILE A 148 -4.49 0.50 -8.44
N ALA A 149 -3.55 0.01 -7.65
CA ALA A 149 -3.76 -0.87 -6.51
C ALA A 149 -3.51 -0.11 -5.21
N SER A 150 -4.34 -0.37 -4.20
CA SER A 150 -4.17 0.19 -2.86
C SER A 150 -4.69 -0.82 -1.83
N ILE A 151 -3.82 -1.27 -0.93
CA ILE A 151 -4.11 -2.31 0.05
C ILE A 151 -4.13 -1.68 1.44
N GLU A 152 -5.29 -1.68 2.10
CA GLU A 152 -5.51 -1.15 3.46
C GLU A 152 -4.88 0.24 3.68
N MET A 153 -5.05 1.12 2.71
CA MET A 153 -4.53 2.49 2.74
C MET A 153 -5.62 3.50 3.12
N ILE A 154 -6.89 3.19 2.85
CA ILE A 154 -8.03 4.11 3.02
C ILE A 154 -8.20 4.50 4.49
N GLU A 155 -7.89 3.60 5.40
CA GLU A 155 -7.93 3.80 6.85
C GLU A 155 -6.98 4.90 7.30
N ALA A 156 -5.84 5.04 6.61
CA ALA A 156 -4.84 6.07 6.88
C ALA A 156 -5.16 7.43 6.24
N VAL A 157 -6.13 7.50 5.32
CA VAL A 157 -6.49 8.74 4.62
C VAL A 157 -7.26 9.69 5.53
N GLY A 158 -8.17 9.18 6.35
CA GLY A 158 -9.08 9.94 7.19
C GLY A 158 -10.31 10.43 6.43
N GLN A 159 -11.48 10.33 7.08
CA GLN A 159 -12.81 10.50 6.48
C GLN A 159 -12.97 11.80 5.68
N ASN A 160 -12.50 12.92 6.22
CA ASN A 160 -12.62 14.23 5.57
C ASN A 160 -11.80 14.37 4.28
N TYR A 161 -10.84 13.47 4.04
CA TYR A 161 -9.95 13.50 2.88
C TYR A 161 -10.30 12.47 1.83
N LEU A 162 -11.28 11.57 2.10
CA LEU A 162 -11.70 10.52 1.17
C LEU A 162 -12.15 11.06 -0.20
N PRO A 163 -12.97 12.13 -0.28
CA PRO A 163 -13.36 12.67 -1.58
C PRO A 163 -12.15 13.12 -2.42
N GLY A 164 -11.16 13.76 -1.78
CA GLY A 164 -9.91 14.16 -2.43
C GLY A 164 -9.05 12.96 -2.85
N TYR A 165 -9.01 11.90 -2.06
CA TYR A 165 -8.32 10.66 -2.35
C TYR A 165 -8.89 9.99 -3.61
N PHE A 166 -10.21 9.77 -3.67
CA PHE A 166 -10.85 9.15 -4.83
C PHE A 166 -10.77 10.03 -6.08
N LYS A 167 -10.90 11.36 -5.91
CA LYS A 167 -10.68 12.29 -7.03
C LYS A 167 -9.27 12.14 -7.58
N LYS A 168 -8.24 12.12 -6.72
CA LYS A 168 -6.84 11.98 -7.14
C LYS A 168 -6.58 10.67 -7.86
N ILE A 169 -7.14 9.56 -7.38
CA ILE A 169 -7.06 8.27 -8.05
C ILE A 169 -7.69 8.33 -9.44
N LYS A 170 -8.93 8.84 -9.54
CA LYS A 170 -9.61 9.01 -10.82
C LYS A 170 -8.77 9.86 -11.78
N ASP A 171 -8.21 10.96 -11.28
CA ASP A 171 -7.38 11.87 -12.09
C ASP A 171 -6.03 11.21 -12.49
N SER A 172 -5.59 10.17 -11.80
CA SER A 172 -4.35 9.42 -12.09
C SER A 172 -4.57 8.17 -12.95
N LEU A 173 -5.79 7.84 -13.30
CA LEU A 173 -6.12 6.76 -14.23
C LEU A 173 -6.25 7.29 -15.66
N HIS A 174 -5.89 6.48 -16.65
CA HIS A 174 -6.35 6.70 -18.02
C HIS A 174 -7.87 6.53 -18.08
N GLN A 175 -8.53 7.08 -19.12
CA GLN A 175 -9.98 6.94 -19.28
C GLN A 175 -10.39 5.46 -19.36
N ASN A 176 -11.52 5.10 -18.72
CA ASN A 176 -12.13 3.77 -18.70
C ASN A 176 -11.33 2.66 -18.01
N LEU A 177 -10.49 2.99 -17.05
CA LEU A 177 -9.68 2.03 -16.30
C LEU A 177 -10.02 1.98 -14.82
N SER A 178 -9.57 0.92 -14.12
CA SER A 178 -10.09 0.53 -12.80
C SER A 178 -9.14 0.86 -11.65
N LEU A 179 -9.73 1.32 -10.55
CA LEU A 179 -9.12 1.27 -9.21
C LEU A 179 -9.53 -0.04 -8.54
N ILE A 180 -8.59 -0.69 -7.89
CA ILE A 180 -8.86 -1.78 -6.96
C ILE A 180 -8.29 -1.41 -5.60
N HIS A 181 -9.20 -1.27 -4.63
CA HIS A 181 -8.91 -1.12 -3.22
C HIS A 181 -9.36 -2.39 -2.48
N ILE A 182 -8.49 -2.94 -1.67
CA ILE A 182 -8.77 -4.03 -0.71
C ILE A 182 -8.27 -3.58 0.65
#